data_1523c01946f1a968a33d3610e783736a
#
_entry.id   1523c01946f1a968a33d3610e783736a
#
_cell.length_a   1.000
_cell.length_b   1.000
_cell.length_c   1.000
_cell.angle_alpha   90.00
_cell.angle_beta   90.00
_cell.angle_gamma   90.00
#
_symmetry.space_group_name_H-M   'P 1'
#
loop_
_entity.id
_entity.type
_entity.pdbx_description
1 polymer ?
#
loop_
_entity_poly.entity_id
_entity_poly.type
_entity_poly.pdbx_seq_one_letter_code
_entity_poly.pdbx_strand_id
1 'polypeptide(L)'
;MKNKKKFFGDKKMMIPTIPTPDELLDKGFSRAKKTASEVRSKKMPKRLKPKKIEEARVITACQVIKDRLKMINDRVPTIEELPEFYQDYIDITVGVDDMKQALGALNWAYGIITQLEKDYSKKIRRSPPEKASTLRSQAYGRISSVVHKISKDLDILDFAKNRLRNMPTIDFEATTIVIAGFPNVGKSTLLSQITDAEPEVADYPFTTKGIQIGHIERHWKHIQIIDTPGLLDRPIVDMNDIEMNAMVALEDLADAILFIFDSSETCGYPLEQQFNLLEEIEEIFNAPIKILFNKMDISDYYNNGSRFEYVNNFIEKIEEPLLISAMEGKGIDEILKLLDSVKKIEREDY
;
A
#
# COMPACT_ATOMS: atom_id res chain seq x y z
N MET A 1 9.35 1.54 -22.34
CA MET A 1 7.92 1.68 -22.09
C MET A 1 7.14 0.36 -21.84
N LYS A 2 7.56 -0.82 -22.32
CA LYS A 2 6.79 -2.09 -22.10
C LYS A 2 6.96 -2.79 -20.72
N ASN A 3 7.86 -2.34 -19.86
CA ASN A 3 8.14 -3.01 -18.57
C ASN A 3 7.44 -2.39 -17.33
N LYS A 4 6.91 -1.16 -17.41
CA LYS A 4 6.21 -0.51 -16.28
C LYS A 4 4.84 -1.16 -15.98
N LYS A 5 4.11 -1.59 -17.01
CA LYS A 5 2.74 -2.14 -16.91
C LYS A 5 2.62 -3.53 -16.24
N LYS A 6 3.73 -4.25 -16.06
CA LYS A 6 3.73 -5.63 -15.51
C LYS A 6 3.99 -5.73 -14.00
N PHE A 7 4.27 -4.61 -13.32
CA PHE A 7 4.71 -4.66 -11.92
C PHE A 7 3.56 -4.83 -10.91
N PHE A 8 2.35 -4.41 -11.24
CA PHE A 8 1.22 -4.36 -10.30
C PHE A 8 0.02 -5.26 -10.66
N GLY A 9 -0.05 -5.84 -11.88
CA GLY A 9 -1.16 -6.72 -12.27
C GLY A 9 -1.23 -8.06 -11.54
N ASP A 10 -0.10 -8.57 -10.99
CA ASP A 10 -0.02 -9.92 -10.38
C ASP A 10 0.84 -10.03 -9.12
N LYS A 11 1.44 -8.95 -8.61
CA LYS A 11 2.29 -9.02 -7.41
C LYS A 11 2.09 -7.82 -6.50
N LYS A 12 1.43 -8.04 -5.36
CA LYS A 12 1.48 -7.12 -4.20
C LYS A 12 2.93 -6.71 -3.95
N MET A 13 3.16 -5.43 -3.61
CA MET A 13 4.46 -4.90 -3.21
C MET A 13 4.99 -5.71 -2.02
N MET A 14 5.85 -6.71 -2.30
CA MET A 14 6.35 -7.61 -1.26
C MET A 14 7.69 -7.13 -0.74
N ILE A 15 7.66 -6.21 0.24
CA ILE A 15 8.85 -5.92 1.04
C ILE A 15 9.24 -7.20 1.80
N PRO A 16 10.49 -7.67 1.68
CA PRO A 16 10.91 -8.89 2.34
C PRO A 16 10.94 -8.70 3.86
N THR A 17 10.88 -9.79 4.63
CA THR A 17 11.05 -9.72 6.08
C THR A 17 12.32 -8.94 6.43
N ILE A 18 12.20 -7.90 7.23
CA ILE A 18 13.32 -7.07 7.70
C ILE A 18 13.84 -7.69 9.00
N PRO A 19 15.12 -8.11 9.07
CA PRO A 19 15.70 -8.65 10.30
C PRO A 19 16.07 -7.52 11.26
N THR A 20 16.04 -7.79 12.55
CA THR A 20 16.69 -6.94 13.54
C THR A 20 18.21 -6.97 13.36
N PRO A 21 18.96 -5.97 13.90
CA PRO A 21 20.43 -5.99 13.88
C PRO A 21 21.03 -7.28 14.43
N ASP A 22 20.50 -7.76 15.56
CA ASP A 22 21.00 -8.96 16.22
C ASP A 22 20.71 -10.23 15.41
N GLU A 23 19.52 -10.37 14.85
CA GLU A 23 19.18 -11.49 13.95
C GLU A 23 20.10 -11.54 12.72
N LEU A 24 20.42 -10.37 12.16
CA LEU A 24 21.30 -10.26 11.00
C LEU A 24 22.74 -10.69 11.34
N LEU A 25 23.26 -10.24 12.49
CA LEU A 25 24.58 -10.58 13.01
C LEU A 25 24.66 -12.06 13.38
N ASP A 26 23.68 -12.57 14.11
CA ASP A 26 23.65 -13.98 14.54
C ASP A 26 23.63 -14.93 13.36
N LYS A 27 22.84 -14.61 12.34
CA LYS A 27 22.80 -15.39 11.09
C LYS A 27 24.15 -15.39 10.38
N GLY A 28 24.79 -14.21 10.28
CA GLY A 28 26.11 -14.05 9.69
C GLY A 28 27.20 -14.83 10.42
N PHE A 29 27.26 -14.65 11.74
CA PHE A 29 28.31 -15.30 12.58
C PHE A 29 28.10 -16.81 12.74
N SER A 30 26.85 -17.27 12.82
CA SER A 30 26.54 -18.70 12.87
C SER A 30 26.91 -19.40 11.55
N ARG A 31 26.64 -18.79 10.41
CA ARG A 31 27.04 -19.33 9.09
C ARG A 31 28.57 -19.37 8.96
N ALA A 32 29.24 -18.30 9.41
CA ALA A 32 30.70 -18.24 9.44
C ALA A 32 31.33 -19.33 10.32
N LYS A 33 30.69 -19.69 11.44
CA LYS A 33 31.13 -20.80 12.31
C LYS A 33 31.03 -22.16 11.59
N LYS A 34 29.95 -22.39 10.82
CA LYS A 34 29.83 -23.62 10.03
C LYS A 34 30.89 -23.73 8.94
N THR A 35 31.12 -22.65 8.17
CA THR A 35 32.17 -22.60 7.15
C THR A 35 33.56 -22.83 7.74
N ALA A 36 33.83 -22.29 8.93
CA ALA A 36 35.07 -22.56 9.62
C ALA A 36 35.32 -24.04 9.94
N SER A 37 34.25 -24.77 10.28
CA SER A 37 34.32 -26.24 10.52
C SER A 37 34.65 -27.00 9.23
N GLU A 38 34.06 -26.60 8.11
CA GLU A 38 34.35 -27.17 6.79
C GLU A 38 35.82 -26.91 6.36
N VAL A 39 36.35 -25.70 6.63
CA VAL A 39 37.72 -25.37 6.33
C VAL A 39 38.70 -26.15 7.24
N ARG A 40 38.31 -26.43 8.52
CA ARG A 40 39.12 -27.24 9.46
C ARG A 40 39.30 -28.67 9.00
N SER A 41 38.35 -29.27 8.31
CA SER A 41 38.45 -30.66 7.81
C SER A 41 39.41 -30.82 6.64
N LYS A 42 39.71 -29.71 5.92
CA LYS A 42 40.58 -29.74 4.76
C LYS A 42 42.05 -29.93 5.14
N LYS A 43 42.79 -30.76 4.41
CA LYS A 43 44.24 -30.93 4.57
C LYS A 43 44.98 -29.67 4.08
N MET A 44 45.72 -29.02 4.99
CA MET A 44 46.47 -27.79 4.73
C MET A 44 47.71 -27.72 5.63
N PRO A 45 48.79 -27.00 5.25
CA PRO A 45 49.95 -26.73 6.07
C PRO A 45 49.54 -26.11 7.42
N LYS A 46 50.10 -26.61 8.52
CA LYS A 46 49.77 -26.18 9.90
C LYS A 46 49.84 -24.66 10.09
N ARG A 47 50.80 -23.99 9.45
CA ARG A 47 50.98 -22.52 9.52
C ARG A 47 49.93 -21.72 8.80
N LEU A 48 49.30 -22.26 7.76
CA LEU A 48 48.27 -21.57 6.94
C LEU A 48 46.86 -21.81 7.45
N LYS A 49 46.62 -22.97 8.05
CA LYS A 49 45.28 -23.41 8.43
C LYS A 49 44.56 -22.45 9.38
N PRO A 50 45.15 -21.92 10.49
CA PRO A 50 44.47 -20.95 11.35
C PRO A 50 44.04 -19.68 10.58
N LYS A 51 44.94 -19.15 9.75
CA LYS A 51 44.66 -17.95 8.96
C LYS A 51 43.51 -18.16 7.98
N LYS A 52 43.46 -19.30 7.28
CA LYS A 52 42.43 -19.64 6.34
C LYS A 52 41.07 -19.83 7.02
N ILE A 53 41.01 -20.39 8.20
CA ILE A 53 39.82 -20.53 9.02
C ILE A 53 39.25 -19.16 9.39
N GLU A 54 40.08 -18.25 9.93
CA GLU A 54 39.61 -16.95 10.39
C GLU A 54 39.28 -16.00 9.22
N GLU A 55 40.02 -16.10 8.10
CA GLU A 55 39.69 -15.41 6.86
C GLU A 55 38.34 -15.85 6.33
N ALA A 56 38.06 -17.15 6.24
CA ALA A 56 36.79 -17.70 5.78
C ALA A 56 35.62 -17.25 6.67
N ARG A 57 35.84 -17.15 7.99
CA ARG A 57 34.83 -16.62 8.92
C ARG A 57 34.47 -15.18 8.63
N VAL A 58 35.46 -14.30 8.40
CA VAL A 58 35.18 -12.89 8.07
C VAL A 58 34.44 -12.77 6.75
N ILE A 59 34.94 -13.45 5.71
CA ILE A 59 34.30 -13.41 4.39
C ILE A 59 32.85 -13.90 4.45
N THR A 60 32.61 -15.07 5.09
CA THR A 60 31.29 -15.63 5.16
C THR A 60 30.31 -14.75 5.95
N ALA A 61 30.78 -14.20 7.10
CA ALA A 61 29.92 -13.29 7.88
C ALA A 61 29.54 -12.05 7.07
N CYS A 62 30.50 -11.39 6.43
CA CYS A 62 30.27 -10.24 5.57
C CYS A 62 29.34 -10.57 4.42
N GLN A 63 29.55 -11.72 3.75
CA GLN A 63 28.73 -12.12 2.60
C GLN A 63 27.27 -12.30 3.00
N VAL A 64 26.97 -13.04 4.08
CA VAL A 64 25.60 -13.27 4.56
C VAL A 64 24.88 -11.95 4.86
N ILE A 65 25.59 -11.00 5.52
CA ILE A 65 25.01 -9.70 5.86
C ILE A 65 24.77 -8.88 4.60
N LYS A 66 25.77 -8.78 3.71
CA LYS A 66 25.67 -8.05 2.44
C LYS A 66 24.54 -8.58 1.56
N ASP A 67 24.43 -9.91 1.41
CA ASP A 67 23.39 -10.53 0.61
C ASP A 67 22.00 -10.17 1.14
N ARG A 68 21.84 -10.08 2.47
CA ARG A 68 20.56 -9.70 3.07
C ARG A 68 20.24 -8.22 2.84
N LEU A 69 21.19 -7.31 3.07
CA LEU A 69 21.01 -5.88 2.83
C LEU A 69 20.70 -5.60 1.34
N LYS A 70 21.45 -6.25 0.44
CA LYS A 70 21.21 -6.13 -0.99
C LYS A 70 19.84 -6.65 -1.39
N MET A 71 19.43 -7.82 -0.86
CA MET A 71 18.11 -8.39 -1.17
C MET A 71 16.96 -7.49 -0.73
N ILE A 72 17.11 -6.76 0.37
CA ILE A 72 16.11 -5.79 0.82
C ILE A 72 16.03 -4.64 -0.20
N ASN A 73 17.14 -4.04 -0.55
CA ASN A 73 17.19 -2.94 -1.52
C ASN A 73 16.68 -3.35 -2.91
N ASP A 74 17.06 -4.53 -3.40
CA ASP A 74 16.67 -4.99 -4.74
C ASP A 74 15.17 -5.34 -4.86
N ARG A 75 14.49 -5.56 -3.73
CA ARG A 75 13.07 -5.93 -3.71
C ARG A 75 12.13 -4.77 -3.46
N VAL A 76 12.61 -3.69 -2.88
CA VAL A 76 11.83 -2.46 -2.76
C VAL A 76 11.89 -1.74 -4.11
N PRO A 77 10.75 -1.48 -4.76
CA PRO A 77 10.73 -0.77 -6.04
C PRO A 77 11.20 0.68 -5.86
N THR A 78 11.68 1.27 -6.92
CA THR A 78 11.96 2.71 -6.99
C THR A 78 10.64 3.46 -6.86
N ILE A 79 10.48 4.29 -5.82
CA ILE A 79 9.18 4.92 -5.51
C ILE A 79 8.74 5.82 -6.67
N GLU A 80 9.66 6.55 -7.29
CA GLU A 80 9.39 7.45 -8.42
C GLU A 80 8.93 6.73 -9.70
N GLU A 81 9.09 5.41 -9.76
CA GLU A 81 8.61 4.59 -10.89
C GLU A 81 7.20 4.02 -10.64
N LEU A 82 6.67 4.18 -9.43
CA LEU A 82 5.31 3.77 -9.08
C LEU A 82 4.29 4.74 -9.67
N PRO A 83 3.04 4.29 -9.92
CA PRO A 83 1.92 5.19 -10.14
C PRO A 83 1.76 6.21 -8.99
N GLU A 84 1.31 7.42 -9.30
CA GLU A 84 1.19 8.54 -8.36
C GLU A 84 0.40 8.17 -7.12
N PHE A 85 -0.74 7.51 -7.28
CA PHE A 85 -1.52 6.95 -6.17
C PHE A 85 -0.67 6.16 -5.16
N TYR A 86 0.25 5.32 -5.63
CA TYR A 86 1.09 4.54 -4.73
C TYR A 86 2.22 5.36 -4.12
N GLN A 87 2.70 6.38 -4.82
CA GLN A 87 3.67 7.33 -4.25
C GLN A 87 3.03 8.08 -3.08
N ASP A 88 1.83 8.64 -3.28
CA ASP A 88 1.07 9.35 -2.26
C ASP A 88 0.68 8.42 -1.09
N TYR A 89 0.24 7.20 -1.40
CA TYR A 89 -0.05 6.20 -0.36
C TYR A 89 1.17 5.93 0.53
N ILE A 90 2.35 5.77 -0.06
CA ILE A 90 3.60 5.55 0.68
C ILE A 90 3.97 6.80 1.48
N ASP A 91 3.83 7.98 0.89
CA ASP A 91 4.17 9.23 1.57
C ASP A 91 3.29 9.48 2.79
N ILE A 92 1.99 9.33 2.64
CA ILE A 92 1.02 9.48 3.72
C ILE A 92 1.23 8.43 4.82
N THR A 93 1.59 7.18 4.45
CA THR A 93 1.61 6.04 5.38
C THR A 93 2.94 5.89 6.11
N VAL A 94 4.04 6.13 5.40
CA VAL A 94 5.42 5.84 5.86
C VAL A 94 6.30 7.08 5.83
N GLY A 95 6.13 7.97 4.83
CA GLY A 95 7.05 9.03 4.45
C GLY A 95 8.05 8.53 3.40
N VAL A 96 7.97 9.13 2.20
CA VAL A 96 8.87 8.79 1.08
C VAL A 96 10.33 9.08 1.43
N ASP A 97 10.61 10.21 2.07
CA ASP A 97 11.97 10.61 2.44
C ASP A 97 12.57 9.68 3.49
N ASP A 98 11.80 9.28 4.51
CA ASP A 98 12.24 8.33 5.53
C ASP A 98 12.58 6.97 4.91
N MET A 99 11.77 6.51 3.98
CA MET A 99 11.99 5.24 3.28
C MET A 99 13.24 5.29 2.39
N LYS A 100 13.44 6.39 1.64
CA LYS A 100 14.64 6.62 0.82
C LYS A 100 15.90 6.70 1.67
N GLN A 101 15.84 7.42 2.79
CA GLN A 101 16.94 7.52 3.75
C GLN A 101 17.31 6.14 4.30
N ALA A 102 16.33 5.34 4.71
CA ALA A 102 16.56 4.00 5.22
C ALA A 102 17.21 3.08 4.19
N LEU A 103 16.74 3.07 2.94
CA LEU A 103 17.34 2.31 1.84
C LEU A 103 18.78 2.79 1.56
N GLY A 104 19.01 4.10 1.58
CA GLY A 104 20.34 4.70 1.47
C GLY A 104 21.30 4.25 2.57
N ALA A 105 20.82 4.15 3.81
CA ALA A 105 21.60 3.65 4.95
C ALA A 105 21.98 2.17 4.77
N LEU A 106 21.12 1.32 4.23
CA LEU A 106 21.43 -0.07 3.90
C LEU A 106 22.54 -0.15 2.83
N ASN A 107 22.47 0.67 1.79
CA ASN A 107 23.50 0.75 0.76
C ASN A 107 24.84 1.22 1.31
N TRP A 108 24.82 2.22 2.19
CA TRP A 108 26.01 2.67 2.90
C TRP A 108 26.63 1.53 3.73
N ALA A 109 25.82 0.83 4.52
CA ALA A 109 26.29 -0.30 5.34
C ALA A 109 26.88 -1.42 4.48
N TYR A 110 26.24 -1.76 3.35
CA TYR A 110 26.78 -2.71 2.36
C TYR A 110 28.17 -2.31 1.88
N GLY A 111 28.36 -1.03 1.53
CA GLY A 111 29.64 -0.49 1.09
C GLY A 111 30.74 -0.60 2.16
N ILE A 112 30.42 -0.21 3.39
CA ILE A 112 31.36 -0.28 4.52
C ILE A 112 31.72 -1.73 4.86
N ILE A 113 30.76 -2.65 4.90
CA ILE A 113 31.00 -4.08 5.16
C ILE A 113 31.86 -4.70 4.05
N THR A 114 31.66 -4.29 2.80
CA THR A 114 32.51 -4.72 1.67
C THR A 114 33.96 -4.26 1.87
N GLN A 115 34.18 -3.04 2.33
CA GLN A 115 35.50 -2.52 2.61
C GLN A 115 36.16 -3.25 3.80
N LEU A 116 35.40 -3.48 4.89
CA LEU A 116 35.86 -4.23 6.04
C LEU A 116 36.28 -5.65 5.68
N GLU A 117 35.50 -6.33 4.84
CA GLU A 117 35.83 -7.66 4.33
C GLU A 117 37.20 -7.68 3.63
N LYS A 118 37.40 -6.76 2.66
CA LYS A 118 38.67 -6.64 1.91
C LYS A 118 39.85 -6.37 2.84
N ASP A 119 39.70 -5.42 3.75
CA ASP A 119 40.78 -4.97 4.65
C ASP A 119 41.18 -6.06 5.64
N TYR A 120 40.21 -6.68 6.32
CA TYR A 120 40.50 -7.70 7.33
C TYR A 120 40.96 -9.01 6.70
N SER A 121 40.44 -9.41 5.55
CA SER A 121 40.94 -10.56 4.80
C SER A 121 42.42 -10.38 4.42
N LYS A 122 42.76 -9.18 3.94
CA LYS A 122 44.16 -8.82 3.61
C LYS A 122 45.07 -8.81 4.87
N LYS A 123 44.61 -8.22 6.00
CA LYS A 123 45.32 -8.20 7.28
C LYS A 123 45.58 -9.61 7.81
N ILE A 124 44.57 -10.49 7.82
CA ILE A 124 44.67 -11.87 8.28
C ILE A 124 45.66 -12.66 7.42
N ARG A 125 45.62 -12.53 6.11
CA ARG A 125 46.60 -13.21 5.23
C ARG A 125 48.04 -12.81 5.52
N ARG A 126 48.28 -11.54 5.82
CA ARG A 126 49.62 -10.99 6.04
C ARG A 126 50.11 -11.14 7.49
N SER A 127 49.25 -11.40 8.45
CA SER A 127 49.57 -11.50 9.86
C SER A 127 50.24 -12.85 10.22
N PRO A 128 50.92 -12.94 11.35
CA PRO A 128 51.27 -14.22 11.99
C PRO A 128 49.98 -15.02 12.35
N PRO A 129 50.05 -16.37 12.34
CA PRO A 129 48.87 -17.21 12.62
C PRO A 129 48.21 -16.92 13.98
N GLU A 130 48.97 -16.55 14.98
CA GLU A 130 48.52 -16.26 16.37
C GLU A 130 47.64 -15.01 16.44
N LYS A 131 47.84 -14.05 15.53
CA LYS A 131 47.06 -12.80 15.47
C LYS A 131 45.77 -12.93 14.65
N ALA A 132 45.56 -14.03 13.93
CA ALA A 132 44.42 -14.18 13.03
C ALA A 132 43.06 -14.13 13.76
N SER A 133 42.94 -14.77 14.92
CA SER A 133 41.71 -14.76 15.75
C SER A 133 41.40 -13.37 16.33
N THR A 134 42.43 -12.62 16.75
CA THR A 134 42.26 -11.24 17.23
C THR A 134 41.76 -10.32 16.12
N LEU A 135 42.35 -10.43 14.92
CA LEU A 135 41.90 -9.66 13.75
C LEU A 135 40.46 -9.97 13.34
N ARG A 136 40.05 -11.26 13.38
CA ARG A 136 38.67 -11.63 13.19
C ARG A 136 37.76 -10.99 14.23
N SER A 137 38.12 -11.03 15.52
CA SER A 137 37.33 -10.41 16.59
C SER A 137 37.17 -8.91 16.39
N GLN A 138 38.23 -8.22 15.98
CA GLN A 138 38.15 -6.80 15.59
C GLN A 138 37.25 -6.56 14.38
N ALA A 139 37.31 -7.42 13.36
CA ALA A 139 36.42 -7.35 12.21
C ALA A 139 34.96 -7.48 12.65
N TYR A 140 34.65 -8.48 13.48
CA TYR A 140 33.31 -8.71 13.99
C TYR A 140 32.78 -7.52 14.79
N GLY A 141 33.58 -6.94 15.69
CA GLY A 141 33.20 -5.75 16.44
C GLY A 141 32.88 -4.56 15.53
N ARG A 142 33.65 -4.34 14.44
CA ARG A 142 33.38 -3.29 13.47
C ARG A 142 32.15 -3.56 12.63
N ILE A 143 31.95 -4.81 12.20
CA ILE A 143 30.74 -5.23 11.46
C ILE A 143 29.51 -5.02 12.34
N SER A 144 29.56 -5.46 13.62
CA SER A 144 28.46 -5.24 14.57
C SER A 144 28.15 -3.75 14.74
N SER A 145 29.15 -2.91 14.88
CA SER A 145 28.98 -1.46 15.00
C SER A 145 28.29 -0.85 13.77
N VAL A 146 28.61 -1.31 12.55
CA VAL A 146 27.97 -0.84 11.32
C VAL A 146 26.51 -1.28 11.27
N VAL A 147 26.23 -2.54 11.61
CA VAL A 147 24.86 -3.08 11.57
C VAL A 147 23.98 -2.41 12.63
N HIS A 148 24.48 -2.20 13.86
CA HIS A 148 23.71 -1.47 14.87
C HIS A 148 23.50 0.01 14.53
N LYS A 149 24.40 0.62 13.75
CA LYS A 149 24.21 2.02 13.32
C LYS A 149 23.00 2.21 12.42
N ILE A 150 22.62 1.21 11.65
CA ILE A 150 21.43 1.23 10.78
C ILE A 150 20.18 0.63 11.47
N SER A 151 20.17 0.50 12.80
CA SER A 151 19.03 -0.10 13.52
C SER A 151 17.74 0.64 13.26
N LYS A 152 17.74 1.96 13.36
CA LYS A 152 16.56 2.80 13.12
C LYS A 152 16.06 2.68 11.69
N ASP A 153 16.98 2.58 10.72
CA ASP A 153 16.61 2.43 9.31
C ASP A 153 15.96 1.05 9.05
N LEU A 154 16.43 0.00 9.72
CA LEU A 154 15.76 -1.31 9.67
C LEU A 154 14.37 -1.27 10.31
N ASP A 155 14.20 -0.54 11.43
CA ASP A 155 12.91 -0.36 12.09
C ASP A 155 11.91 0.37 11.18
N ILE A 156 12.35 1.44 10.48
CA ILE A 156 11.54 2.16 9.48
C ILE A 156 11.09 1.21 8.37
N LEU A 157 11.99 0.40 7.82
CA LEU A 157 11.65 -0.54 6.75
C LEU A 157 10.75 -1.69 7.23
N ASP A 158 10.86 -2.14 8.48
CA ASP A 158 9.92 -3.12 9.04
C ASP A 158 8.54 -2.50 9.28
N PHE A 159 8.47 -1.27 9.74
CA PHE A 159 7.23 -0.49 9.84
C PHE A 159 6.59 -0.34 8.45
N ALA A 160 7.36 0.09 7.45
CA ALA A 160 6.90 0.21 6.06
C ALA A 160 6.35 -1.12 5.54
N LYS A 161 7.09 -2.22 5.72
CA LYS A 161 6.64 -3.57 5.33
C LYS A 161 5.28 -3.92 5.92
N ASN A 162 5.09 -3.64 7.21
CA ASN A 162 3.85 -3.99 7.92
C ASN A 162 2.66 -3.14 7.44
N ARG A 163 2.90 -1.85 7.17
CA ARG A 163 1.88 -0.92 6.66
C ARG A 163 1.51 -1.16 5.20
N LEU A 164 2.51 -1.43 4.35
CA LEU A 164 2.29 -1.61 2.91
C LEU A 164 1.87 -3.05 2.54
N ARG A 165 1.83 -3.96 3.50
CA ARG A 165 1.47 -5.36 3.26
C ARG A 165 0.05 -5.54 2.71
N ASN A 166 -0.89 -4.77 3.22
CA ASN A 166 -2.30 -4.82 2.88
C ASN A 166 -2.73 -3.62 2.02
N MET A 167 -1.77 -2.97 1.39
CA MET A 167 -2.03 -1.88 0.45
C MET A 167 -3.02 -2.34 -0.64
N PRO A 168 -3.99 -1.51 -1.02
CA PRO A 168 -4.96 -1.86 -2.05
C PRO A 168 -4.29 -2.18 -3.39
N THR A 169 -4.83 -3.17 -4.08
CA THR A 169 -4.41 -3.49 -5.45
C THR A 169 -5.33 -2.77 -6.41
N ILE A 170 -4.84 -1.71 -7.04
CA ILE A 170 -5.58 -0.90 -8.01
C ILE A 170 -5.29 -1.39 -9.42
N ASP A 171 -6.34 -1.64 -10.18
CA ASP A 171 -6.24 -1.89 -11.62
C ASP A 171 -6.33 -0.57 -12.39
N PHE A 172 -5.19 -0.03 -12.79
CA PHE A 172 -5.11 1.23 -13.54
C PHE A 172 -5.64 1.12 -14.99
N GLU A 173 -5.91 -0.07 -15.50
CA GLU A 173 -6.55 -0.25 -16.81
C GLU A 173 -8.08 -0.28 -16.70
N ALA A 174 -8.62 -0.60 -15.52
CA ALA A 174 -10.07 -0.59 -15.26
C ALA A 174 -10.62 0.84 -15.18
N THR A 175 -11.92 0.99 -15.47
CA THR A 175 -12.64 2.23 -15.14
C THR A 175 -12.92 2.25 -13.65
N THR A 176 -12.45 3.28 -12.95
CA THR A 176 -12.55 3.39 -11.49
C THR A 176 -13.73 4.26 -11.07
N ILE A 177 -14.61 3.72 -10.24
CA ILE A 177 -15.77 4.42 -9.69
C ILE A 177 -15.64 4.44 -8.17
N VAL A 178 -15.71 5.63 -7.59
CA VAL A 178 -15.64 5.82 -6.14
C VAL A 178 -17.05 6.05 -5.60
N ILE A 179 -17.44 5.33 -4.54
CA ILE A 179 -18.74 5.50 -3.89
C ILE A 179 -18.62 6.51 -2.76
N ALA A 180 -19.53 7.48 -2.72
CA ALA A 180 -19.62 8.51 -1.71
C ALA A 180 -21.02 8.59 -1.09
N GLY A 181 -21.13 9.23 0.08
CA GLY A 181 -22.39 9.43 0.82
C GLY A 181 -22.26 9.04 2.28
N PHE A 182 -23.16 9.54 3.12
CA PHE A 182 -23.10 9.34 4.58
C PHE A 182 -23.08 7.86 5.02
N PRO A 183 -22.69 7.55 6.27
CA PRO A 183 -22.81 6.19 6.79
C PRO A 183 -24.24 5.68 6.72
N ASN A 184 -24.42 4.37 6.50
CA ASN A 184 -25.71 3.68 6.48
C ASN A 184 -26.69 4.10 5.35
N VAL A 185 -26.25 4.84 4.33
CA VAL A 185 -27.08 5.13 3.14
C VAL A 185 -27.24 3.92 2.21
N GLY A 186 -26.42 2.86 2.40
CA GLY A 186 -26.48 1.61 1.64
C GLY A 186 -25.33 1.39 0.66
N LYS A 187 -24.19 2.10 0.83
CA LYS A 187 -22.98 1.96 -0.03
C LYS A 187 -22.50 0.51 -0.17
N SER A 188 -22.19 -0.14 0.93
CA SER A 188 -21.68 -1.51 0.92
C SER A 188 -22.73 -2.53 0.48
N THR A 189 -24.02 -2.27 0.75
CA THR A 189 -25.12 -3.10 0.22
C THR A 189 -25.16 -3.01 -1.30
N LEU A 190 -25.09 -1.79 -1.84
CA LEU A 190 -25.04 -1.59 -3.28
C LEU A 190 -23.83 -2.27 -3.89
N LEU A 191 -22.63 -2.04 -3.32
CA LEU A 191 -21.39 -2.66 -3.79
C LEU A 191 -21.54 -4.18 -3.90
N SER A 192 -22.09 -4.83 -2.88
CA SER A 192 -22.30 -6.29 -2.86
C SER A 192 -23.32 -6.77 -3.90
N GLN A 193 -24.25 -5.92 -4.32
CA GLN A 193 -25.27 -6.26 -5.32
C GLN A 193 -24.76 -6.12 -6.77
N ILE A 194 -23.82 -5.22 -7.01
CA ILE A 194 -23.35 -4.90 -8.36
C ILE A 194 -22.01 -5.58 -8.72
N THR A 195 -21.31 -6.14 -7.75
CA THR A 195 -20.02 -6.81 -7.98
C THR A 195 -20.17 -8.32 -8.18
N ASP A 196 -19.30 -8.91 -9.02
CA ASP A 196 -19.34 -10.32 -9.38
C ASP A 196 -18.84 -11.25 -8.27
N ALA A 197 -18.02 -10.73 -7.36
CA ALA A 197 -17.43 -11.47 -6.23
C ALA A 197 -17.48 -10.63 -4.94
N GLU A 198 -17.16 -11.25 -3.80
CA GLU A 198 -17.00 -10.49 -2.56
C GLU A 198 -15.92 -9.42 -2.70
N PRO A 199 -16.20 -8.14 -2.33
CA PRO A 199 -15.23 -7.07 -2.42
C PRO A 199 -13.96 -7.35 -1.61
N GLU A 200 -12.79 -7.04 -2.17
CA GLU A 200 -11.52 -7.11 -1.45
C GLU A 200 -11.46 -5.97 -0.43
N VAL A 201 -11.13 -6.30 0.83
CA VAL A 201 -10.87 -5.30 1.87
C VAL A 201 -9.37 -5.04 1.94
N ALA A 202 -8.97 -3.79 1.77
CA ALA A 202 -7.59 -3.36 1.83
C ALA A 202 -7.39 -2.22 2.83
N ASP A 203 -6.18 -2.15 3.42
CA ASP A 203 -5.84 -1.05 4.32
C ASP A 203 -5.72 0.25 3.52
N TYR A 204 -6.34 1.32 4.01
CA TYR A 204 -6.20 2.65 3.44
C TYR A 204 -5.93 3.67 4.57
N PRO A 205 -5.06 4.67 4.34
CA PRO A 205 -4.71 5.63 5.37
C PRO A 205 -5.94 6.27 6.00
N PHE A 206 -5.97 6.35 7.33
CA PHE A 206 -6.99 7.03 8.14
C PHE A 206 -8.41 6.45 8.06
N THR A 207 -8.64 5.36 7.37
CA THR A 207 -9.90 4.63 7.44
C THR A 207 -9.85 3.58 8.55
N THR A 208 -10.88 3.54 9.40
CA THR A 208 -10.95 2.56 10.51
C THR A 208 -11.29 1.15 10.03
N LYS A 209 -11.87 1.02 8.84
CA LYS A 209 -12.34 -0.24 8.24
C LYS A 209 -11.63 -0.61 6.94
N GLY A 210 -10.63 0.19 6.50
CA GLY A 210 -10.04 0.06 5.18
C GLY A 210 -10.98 0.52 4.07
N ILE A 211 -10.58 0.29 2.81
CA ILE A 211 -11.45 0.46 1.63
C ILE A 211 -11.92 -0.90 1.14
N GLN A 212 -13.06 -0.92 0.49
CA GLN A 212 -13.59 -2.11 -0.17
C GLN A 212 -13.51 -1.92 -1.68
N ILE A 213 -12.92 -2.88 -2.39
CA ILE A 213 -12.75 -2.83 -3.84
C ILE A 213 -13.53 -3.99 -4.45
N GLY A 214 -14.52 -3.66 -5.23
CA GLY A 214 -15.30 -4.61 -6.02
C GLY A 214 -14.96 -4.52 -7.50
N HIS A 215 -15.07 -5.64 -8.22
CA HIS A 215 -14.79 -5.70 -9.65
C HIS A 215 -16.03 -6.18 -10.40
N ILE A 216 -16.24 -5.59 -11.59
CA ILE A 216 -17.32 -5.94 -12.51
C ILE A 216 -16.70 -6.15 -13.89
N GLU A 217 -16.97 -7.29 -14.51
CA GLU A 217 -16.60 -7.58 -15.89
C GLU A 217 -17.86 -7.51 -16.78
N ARG A 218 -17.96 -6.49 -17.62
CA ARG A 218 -19.11 -6.30 -18.53
C ARG A 218 -18.67 -5.84 -19.90
N HIS A 219 -19.22 -6.47 -20.95
CA HIS A 219 -19.11 -6.00 -22.34
C HIS A 219 -17.68 -5.53 -22.75
N TRP A 220 -16.64 -6.29 -22.41
CA TRP A 220 -15.22 -5.97 -22.68
C TRP A 220 -14.66 -4.83 -21.83
N LYS A 221 -15.40 -4.40 -20.81
CA LYS A 221 -15.00 -3.35 -19.89
C LYS A 221 -14.76 -3.93 -18.50
N HIS A 222 -13.60 -3.60 -17.93
CA HIS A 222 -13.29 -3.85 -16.53
C HIS A 222 -13.63 -2.59 -15.74
N ILE A 223 -14.46 -2.73 -14.72
CA ILE A 223 -14.85 -1.64 -13.82
C ILE A 223 -14.44 -2.06 -12.42
N GLN A 224 -13.69 -1.20 -11.73
CA GLN A 224 -13.46 -1.34 -10.30
C GLN A 224 -14.26 -0.28 -9.55
N ILE A 225 -14.84 -0.69 -8.43
CA ILE A 225 -15.64 0.19 -7.57
C ILE A 225 -15.00 0.22 -6.21
N ILE A 226 -14.74 1.44 -5.71
CA ILE A 226 -14.06 1.67 -4.43
C ILE A 226 -15.05 2.30 -3.45
N ASP A 227 -15.38 1.58 -2.38
CA ASP A 227 -16.10 2.13 -1.21
C ASP A 227 -15.07 2.50 -0.13
N THR A 228 -15.16 3.72 0.39
CA THR A 228 -14.20 4.33 1.32
C THR A 228 -14.85 4.70 2.64
N PRO A 229 -15.22 3.70 3.49
CA PRO A 229 -15.84 3.98 4.78
C PRO A 229 -14.94 4.85 5.65
N GLY A 230 -15.47 5.95 6.19
CA GLY A 230 -14.75 6.88 7.05
C GLY A 230 -14.02 8.01 6.31
N LEU A 231 -14.05 8.05 4.96
CA LEU A 231 -13.41 9.11 4.20
C LEU A 231 -14.43 9.96 3.41
N LEU A 232 -15.25 9.36 2.55
CA LEU A 232 -16.27 10.07 1.76
C LEU A 232 -17.67 9.91 2.35
N ASP A 233 -17.78 9.82 3.66
CA ASP A 233 -19.03 9.58 4.39
C ASP A 233 -19.26 10.56 5.55
N ARG A 234 -18.54 11.69 5.57
CA ARG A 234 -18.68 12.76 6.55
C ARG A 234 -18.26 14.11 5.95
N PRO A 235 -18.65 15.25 6.57
CA PRO A 235 -18.25 16.57 6.12
C PRO A 235 -16.72 16.73 6.03
N ILE A 236 -16.25 17.37 4.96
CA ILE A 236 -14.83 17.57 4.68
C ILE A 236 -14.20 18.53 5.68
N VAL A 237 -14.97 19.48 6.21
CA VAL A 237 -14.54 20.42 7.25
C VAL A 237 -14.05 19.73 8.52
N ASP A 238 -14.48 18.50 8.77
CA ASP A 238 -14.10 17.69 9.92
C ASP A 238 -12.82 16.85 9.69
N MET A 239 -12.22 16.95 8.49
CA MET A 239 -11.02 16.23 8.12
C MET A 239 -9.75 16.97 8.54
N ASN A 240 -8.73 16.19 8.93
CA ASN A 240 -7.37 16.72 9.11
C ASN A 240 -6.59 16.73 7.77
N ASP A 241 -5.41 17.37 7.76
CA ASP A 241 -4.57 17.51 6.55
C ASP A 241 -4.20 16.16 5.93
N ILE A 242 -4.07 15.13 6.75
CA ILE A 242 -3.65 13.80 6.30
C ILE A 242 -4.83 13.05 5.66
N GLU A 243 -6.03 13.20 6.21
CA GLU A 243 -7.26 12.67 5.61
C GLU A 243 -7.59 13.38 4.30
N MET A 244 -7.30 14.68 4.22
CA MET A 244 -7.42 15.45 2.99
C MET A 244 -6.47 14.92 1.90
N ASN A 245 -5.21 14.64 2.23
CA ASN A 245 -4.26 14.05 1.29
C ASN A 245 -4.71 12.67 0.81
N ALA A 246 -5.28 11.84 1.70
CA ALA A 246 -5.83 10.54 1.31
C ALA A 246 -7.03 10.68 0.36
N MET A 247 -7.84 11.73 0.50
CA MET A 247 -8.95 12.03 -0.40
C MET A 247 -8.45 12.50 -1.77
N VAL A 248 -7.42 13.33 -1.83
CA VAL A 248 -6.79 13.77 -3.09
C VAL A 248 -6.22 12.57 -3.86
N ALA A 249 -5.56 11.62 -3.18
CA ALA A 249 -5.07 10.40 -3.81
C ALA A 249 -6.20 9.53 -4.41
N LEU A 250 -7.42 9.58 -3.86
CA LEU A 250 -8.60 8.93 -4.45
C LEU A 250 -9.16 9.70 -5.65
N GLU A 251 -9.10 11.03 -5.63
CA GLU A 251 -9.51 11.88 -6.75
C GLU A 251 -8.70 11.52 -7.99
N ASP A 252 -7.40 11.31 -7.86
CA ASP A 252 -6.52 10.89 -8.94
C ASP A 252 -6.89 9.53 -9.56
N LEU A 253 -7.63 8.69 -8.85
CA LEU A 253 -8.11 7.40 -9.37
C LEU A 253 -9.49 7.49 -10.02
N ALA A 254 -10.37 8.36 -9.54
CA ALA A 254 -11.79 8.34 -9.85
C ALA A 254 -12.09 8.77 -11.28
N ASP A 255 -12.66 7.88 -12.08
CA ASP A 255 -13.22 8.20 -13.40
C ASP A 255 -14.68 8.70 -13.30
N ALA A 256 -15.36 8.33 -12.21
CA ALA A 256 -16.65 8.90 -11.79
C ALA A 256 -16.85 8.67 -10.30
N ILE A 257 -17.73 9.49 -9.70
CA ILE A 257 -18.22 9.29 -8.34
C ILE A 257 -19.68 8.84 -8.40
N LEU A 258 -20.02 7.88 -7.56
CA LEU A 258 -21.37 7.43 -7.34
C LEU A 258 -21.84 7.91 -5.98
N PHE A 259 -22.55 9.04 -5.93
CA PHE A 259 -23.03 9.61 -4.69
C PHE A 259 -24.40 9.03 -4.33
N ILE A 260 -24.53 8.49 -3.11
CA ILE A 260 -25.74 7.80 -2.66
C ILE A 260 -26.43 8.60 -1.57
N PHE A 261 -27.68 9.01 -1.86
CA PHE A 261 -28.61 9.59 -0.89
C PHE A 261 -29.48 8.50 -0.26
N ASP A 262 -29.77 8.66 1.03
CA ASP A 262 -30.83 7.92 1.72
C ASP A 262 -32.11 8.74 1.71
N SER A 263 -33.01 8.43 0.79
CA SER A 263 -34.29 9.14 0.64
C SER A 263 -35.22 8.98 1.87
N SER A 264 -34.98 7.94 2.66
CA SER A 264 -35.77 7.68 3.88
C SER A 264 -35.24 8.39 5.14
N GLU A 265 -33.98 8.91 5.06
CA GLU A 265 -33.25 9.49 6.21
C GLU A 265 -33.03 8.53 7.40
N THR A 266 -33.25 7.24 7.19
CA THR A 266 -32.99 6.23 8.25
C THR A 266 -31.50 6.07 8.57
N CYS A 267 -30.62 6.63 7.73
CA CYS A 267 -29.19 6.73 8.02
C CYS A 267 -28.89 7.66 9.20
N GLY A 268 -29.85 8.52 9.60
CA GLY A 268 -29.69 9.47 10.71
C GLY A 268 -29.27 10.88 10.24
N TYR A 269 -29.13 11.12 8.95
CA TYR A 269 -28.75 12.41 8.36
C TYR A 269 -29.88 12.92 7.45
N PRO A 270 -30.42 14.14 7.71
CA PRO A 270 -31.41 14.78 6.83
C PRO A 270 -30.88 14.99 5.41
N LEU A 271 -31.79 15.04 4.43
CA LEU A 271 -31.42 15.24 3.02
C LEU A 271 -30.62 16.53 2.81
N GLU A 272 -30.91 17.61 3.55
CA GLU A 272 -30.15 18.86 3.49
C GLU A 272 -28.65 18.64 3.82
N GLN A 273 -28.34 17.84 4.87
CA GLN A 273 -26.95 17.55 5.21
C GLN A 273 -26.30 16.64 4.17
N GLN A 274 -27.07 15.72 3.59
CA GLN A 274 -26.55 14.86 2.54
C GLN A 274 -26.23 15.70 1.27
N PHE A 275 -27.02 16.72 0.96
CA PHE A 275 -26.74 17.66 -0.13
C PHE A 275 -25.50 18.51 0.14
N ASN A 276 -25.32 19.01 1.36
CA ASN A 276 -24.12 19.78 1.71
C ASN A 276 -22.84 18.92 1.48
N LEU A 277 -22.87 17.64 1.85
CA LEU A 277 -21.75 16.74 1.57
C LEU A 277 -21.51 16.55 0.05
N LEU A 278 -22.58 16.48 -0.74
CA LEU A 278 -22.45 16.43 -2.20
C LEU A 278 -21.73 17.67 -2.74
N GLU A 279 -22.16 18.87 -2.32
CA GLU A 279 -21.54 20.14 -2.73
C GLU A 279 -20.06 20.20 -2.34
N GLU A 280 -19.69 19.75 -1.13
CA GLU A 280 -18.29 19.67 -0.70
C GLU A 280 -17.46 18.69 -1.57
N ILE A 281 -18.03 17.57 -1.99
CA ILE A 281 -17.37 16.60 -2.86
C ILE A 281 -17.23 17.15 -4.29
N GLU A 282 -18.24 17.89 -4.80
CA GLU A 282 -18.19 18.55 -6.11
C GLU A 282 -17.07 19.60 -6.19
N GLU A 283 -16.70 20.23 -5.08
CA GLU A 283 -15.60 21.21 -5.03
C GLU A 283 -14.21 20.56 -5.14
N ILE A 284 -14.08 19.30 -4.75
CA ILE A 284 -12.78 18.61 -4.69
C ILE A 284 -12.54 17.72 -5.91
N PHE A 285 -13.57 16.98 -6.32
CA PHE A 285 -13.44 16.00 -7.38
C PHE A 285 -13.78 16.60 -8.75
N ASN A 286 -12.86 16.48 -9.69
CA ASN A 286 -13.08 16.86 -11.09
C ASN A 286 -13.85 15.80 -11.88
N ALA A 287 -13.94 14.58 -11.35
CA ALA A 287 -14.64 13.46 -11.98
C ALA A 287 -16.16 13.67 -11.97
N PRO A 288 -16.90 13.24 -13.01
CA PRO A 288 -18.35 13.39 -13.07
C PRO A 288 -19.04 12.63 -11.94
N ILE A 289 -19.97 13.31 -11.26
CA ILE A 289 -20.76 12.71 -10.19
C ILE A 289 -22.07 12.17 -10.72
N LYS A 290 -22.41 10.93 -10.40
CA LYS A 290 -23.67 10.27 -10.69
C LYS A 290 -24.45 10.05 -9.40
N ILE A 291 -25.72 10.42 -9.39
CA ILE A 291 -26.49 10.52 -8.16
C ILE A 291 -27.57 9.44 -8.10
N LEU A 292 -27.57 8.74 -6.95
CA LEU A 292 -28.53 7.71 -6.62
C LEU A 292 -29.34 8.10 -5.38
N PHE A 293 -30.66 7.99 -5.44
CA PHE A 293 -31.54 8.00 -4.27
C PHE A 293 -31.89 6.57 -3.88
N ASN A 294 -31.32 6.09 -2.81
CA ASN A 294 -31.53 4.75 -2.28
C ASN A 294 -32.65 4.70 -1.23
N LYS A 295 -33.04 3.50 -0.84
CA LYS A 295 -34.09 3.18 0.13
C LYS A 295 -35.46 3.72 -0.28
N MET A 296 -35.72 3.77 -1.59
CA MET A 296 -37.00 4.22 -2.11
C MET A 296 -38.16 3.31 -1.69
N ASP A 297 -37.88 2.06 -1.32
CA ASP A 297 -38.83 1.09 -0.76
C ASP A 297 -39.45 1.53 0.57
N ILE A 298 -38.68 2.23 1.41
CA ILE A 298 -39.13 2.66 2.75
C ILE A 298 -39.29 4.17 2.90
N SER A 299 -39.05 4.95 1.84
CA SER A 299 -39.17 6.41 1.89
C SER A 299 -40.57 6.95 1.71
N ASP A 300 -41.58 6.10 1.59
CA ASP A 300 -42.97 6.45 1.21
C ASP A 300 -43.13 7.18 -0.14
N TYR A 301 -42.03 7.34 -0.90
CA TYR A 301 -42.01 8.08 -2.16
C TYR A 301 -42.95 7.47 -3.20
N TYR A 302 -42.84 6.16 -3.44
CA TYR A 302 -43.65 5.46 -4.48
C TYR A 302 -45.14 5.39 -4.14
N ASN A 303 -45.49 5.53 -2.86
CA ASN A 303 -46.89 5.49 -2.39
C ASN A 303 -47.50 6.87 -2.26
N ASN A 304 -46.82 7.94 -2.76
CA ASN A 304 -47.24 9.34 -2.53
C ASN A 304 -47.57 9.63 -1.06
N GLY A 305 -46.75 9.04 -0.15
CA GLY A 305 -46.89 9.20 1.27
C GLY A 305 -46.56 10.62 1.77
N SER A 306 -46.54 10.81 3.07
CA SER A 306 -46.33 12.13 3.70
C SER A 306 -44.99 12.78 3.35
N ARG A 307 -44.01 12.01 2.92
CA ARG A 307 -42.67 12.48 2.53
C ARG A 307 -42.49 12.70 1.03
N PHE A 308 -43.48 12.35 0.20
CA PHE A 308 -43.33 12.44 -1.26
C PHE A 308 -42.87 13.82 -1.73
N GLU A 309 -43.58 14.85 -1.29
CA GLU A 309 -43.32 16.24 -1.71
C GLU A 309 -41.95 16.72 -1.21
N TYR A 310 -41.58 16.35 0.01
CA TYR A 310 -40.29 16.68 0.57
C TYR A 310 -39.16 16.02 -0.20
N VAL A 311 -39.19 14.72 -0.41
CA VAL A 311 -38.15 13.98 -1.16
C VAL A 311 -38.11 14.43 -2.62
N ASN A 312 -39.28 14.65 -3.25
CA ASN A 312 -39.33 15.09 -4.64
C ASN A 312 -38.66 16.44 -4.85
N ASN A 313 -38.77 17.39 -3.93
CA ASN A 313 -38.12 18.68 -3.99
C ASN A 313 -36.61 18.59 -4.08
N PHE A 314 -36.00 17.51 -3.54
CA PHE A 314 -34.56 17.24 -3.68
C PHE A 314 -34.25 16.52 -5.00
N ILE A 315 -35.05 15.54 -5.37
CA ILE A 315 -34.87 14.80 -6.64
C ILE A 315 -34.91 15.74 -7.83
N GLU A 316 -35.85 16.70 -7.86
CA GLU A 316 -36.03 17.67 -8.96
C GLU A 316 -34.83 18.64 -9.11
N LYS A 317 -33.98 18.79 -8.13
CA LYS A 317 -32.76 19.60 -8.21
C LYS A 317 -31.61 18.89 -8.97
N ILE A 318 -31.74 17.61 -9.18
CA ILE A 318 -30.70 16.76 -9.76
C ILE A 318 -31.07 16.38 -11.19
N GLU A 319 -30.11 16.51 -12.09
CA GLU A 319 -30.27 16.06 -13.47
C GLU A 319 -30.08 14.54 -13.55
N GLU A 320 -31.12 13.85 -14.07
CA GLU A 320 -31.13 12.40 -14.29
C GLU A 320 -30.75 11.53 -13.06
N PRO A 321 -31.39 11.74 -11.88
CA PRO A 321 -31.10 10.90 -10.71
C PRO A 321 -31.68 9.49 -10.91
N LEU A 322 -30.97 8.47 -10.38
CA LEU A 322 -31.52 7.10 -10.34
C LEU A 322 -32.19 6.83 -9.00
N LEU A 323 -33.41 6.31 -9.04
CA LEU A 323 -34.20 5.94 -7.86
C LEU A 323 -34.08 4.43 -7.65
N ILE A 324 -33.51 4.01 -6.50
CA ILE A 324 -33.16 2.61 -6.27
C ILE A 324 -33.61 2.10 -4.90
N SER A 325 -33.67 0.79 -4.78
CA SER A 325 -33.62 0.07 -3.51
C SER A 325 -32.54 -1.01 -3.61
N ALA A 326 -31.37 -0.73 -3.05
CA ALA A 326 -30.27 -1.69 -3.03
C ALA A 326 -30.64 -2.97 -2.28
N MET A 327 -31.49 -2.87 -1.23
CA MET A 327 -31.94 -4.04 -0.46
C MET A 327 -32.86 -4.96 -1.27
N GLU A 328 -33.76 -4.40 -2.09
CA GLU A 328 -34.69 -5.17 -2.92
C GLU A 328 -34.15 -5.47 -4.33
N GLY A 329 -32.95 -5.00 -4.65
CA GLY A 329 -32.37 -5.14 -6.00
C GLY A 329 -33.07 -4.32 -7.10
N LYS A 330 -33.87 -3.32 -6.72
CA LYS A 330 -34.56 -2.44 -7.69
C LYS A 330 -33.62 -1.37 -8.20
N GLY A 331 -33.60 -1.13 -9.51
CA GLY A 331 -32.75 -0.12 -10.15
C GLY A 331 -31.30 -0.59 -10.40
N ILE A 332 -30.95 -1.84 -10.10
CA ILE A 332 -29.59 -2.36 -10.29
C ILE A 332 -29.20 -2.41 -11.77
N ASP A 333 -30.13 -2.83 -12.66
CA ASP A 333 -29.87 -2.86 -14.11
C ASP A 333 -29.61 -1.47 -14.69
N GLU A 334 -30.29 -0.44 -14.18
CA GLU A 334 -30.09 0.95 -14.54
C GLU A 334 -28.73 1.46 -14.10
N ILE A 335 -28.31 1.12 -12.87
CA ILE A 335 -26.97 1.42 -12.38
C ILE A 335 -25.93 0.76 -13.27
N LEU A 336 -26.07 -0.52 -13.58
CA LEU A 336 -25.12 -1.22 -14.43
C LEU A 336 -24.98 -0.59 -15.83
N LYS A 337 -26.10 -0.11 -16.42
CA LYS A 337 -26.07 0.66 -17.67
C LYS A 337 -25.36 2.01 -17.49
N LEU A 338 -25.60 2.69 -16.38
CA LEU A 338 -24.92 3.93 -16.04
C LEU A 338 -23.39 3.71 -15.94
N LEU A 339 -22.95 2.66 -15.26
CA LEU A 339 -21.54 2.30 -15.11
C LEU A 339 -20.90 1.97 -16.46
N ASP A 340 -21.62 1.29 -17.37
CA ASP A 340 -21.15 1.01 -18.73
C ASP A 340 -20.92 2.32 -19.52
N SER A 341 -21.67 3.38 -19.25
CA SER A 341 -21.55 4.70 -19.91
C SER A 341 -20.38 5.54 -19.43
N VAL A 342 -19.85 5.29 -18.24
CA VAL A 342 -18.72 6.05 -17.68
C VAL A 342 -17.48 5.79 -18.54
N LYS A 343 -16.84 6.84 -19.01
CA LYS A 343 -15.57 6.77 -19.77
C LYS A 343 -14.41 6.86 -18.82
N LYS A 344 -13.38 6.06 -19.08
CA LYS A 344 -12.11 6.21 -18.39
C LYS A 344 -11.49 7.57 -18.75
N ILE A 345 -11.05 8.30 -17.75
CA ILE A 345 -10.34 9.57 -17.93
C ILE A 345 -8.89 9.25 -18.33
N GLU A 346 -8.46 9.75 -19.49
CA GLU A 346 -7.05 9.67 -19.89
C GLU A 346 -6.25 10.64 -19.02
N ARG A 347 -5.48 10.08 -18.09
CA ARG A 347 -4.52 10.83 -17.29
C ARG A 347 -3.18 10.77 -17.99
N GLU A 348 -2.48 11.90 -18.09
CA GLU A 348 -1.12 11.94 -18.65
C GLU A 348 -0.24 10.96 -17.88
N ASP A 349 0.40 10.05 -18.63
CA ASP A 349 1.18 8.86 -18.23
C ASP A 349 1.57 8.72 -16.74
N TYR A 350 0.88 7.80 -16.09
CA TYR A 350 1.44 7.15 -14.91
C TYR A 350 2.63 6.23 -15.28
#